data_508f8c4ab21db68b256653880a775a5b
#
_entry.id   508f8c4ab21db68b256653880a775a5b
#
_cell.length_a   1.000
_cell.length_b   1.000
_cell.length_c   1.000
_cell.angle_alpha   90.00
_cell.angle_beta   90.00
_cell.angle_gamma   90.00
#
_symmetry.space_group_name_H-M   'P 1'
#
loop_
_entity.id
_entity.type
_entity.pdbx_description
1 polymer ?
#
loop_
_entity_poly.entity_id
_entity_poly.type
_entity_poly.pdbx_seq_one_letter_code
_entity_poly.pdbx_strand_id
1 'polypeptide(L)'
;SEIEWGFRFVNAFQVIAITGTNGKTTTATLTHHIISSEFPQTLLVGNIGDSFAAAVSEDSSRPFVIEVSSFQLDGIEHFAPHIAIITNITPDHLDRYQYQMELYIQSKMRIVANQTEQDYLIYDADDPILVAAIDNSKDRIKSRLIPFSTEKLVDQGACLKDGHLVIHIDNQTFT
;
A
#
# COMPACT_ATOMS: atom_id res chain seq x y z
N SER A 1 10.48 -2.42 -13.53
CA SER A 1 11.12 -1.67 -12.43
C SER A 1 11.92 -2.62 -11.53
N GLU A 2 12.76 -2.08 -10.65
CA GLU A 2 13.51 -2.89 -9.68
C GLU A 2 12.56 -3.57 -8.68
N ILE A 3 11.43 -2.94 -8.39
CA ILE A 3 10.35 -3.51 -7.56
C ILE A 3 9.80 -4.80 -8.19
N GLU A 4 9.50 -4.77 -9.49
CA GLU A 4 9.03 -5.94 -10.24
C GLU A 4 10.07 -7.06 -10.22
N TRP A 5 11.35 -6.69 -10.42
CA TRP A 5 12.42 -7.68 -10.48
C TRP A 5 12.63 -8.38 -9.13
N GLY A 6 12.70 -7.61 -8.03
CA GLY A 6 12.85 -8.17 -6.68
C GLY A 6 11.66 -9.06 -6.30
N PHE A 7 10.44 -8.65 -6.64
CA PHE A 7 9.22 -9.39 -6.30
C PHE A 7 9.19 -10.82 -6.86
N ARG A 8 9.82 -11.08 -8.00
CA ARG A 8 9.87 -12.42 -8.62
C ARG A 8 10.59 -13.48 -7.77
N PHE A 9 11.31 -13.07 -6.73
CA PHE A 9 12.12 -13.95 -5.88
C PHE A 9 11.65 -14.03 -4.43
N VAL A 10 10.52 -13.39 -4.10
CA VAL A 10 9.93 -13.38 -2.75
C VAL A 10 8.51 -13.94 -2.78
N ASN A 11 8.02 -14.36 -1.61
CA ASN A 11 6.62 -14.69 -1.43
C ASN A 11 5.81 -13.41 -1.20
N ALA A 12 4.65 -13.28 -1.85
CA ALA A 12 3.75 -12.13 -1.69
C ALA A 12 3.39 -11.84 -0.21
N PHE A 13 3.19 -12.89 0.61
CA PHE A 13 2.90 -12.78 2.04
C PHE A 13 4.00 -12.07 2.86
N GLN A 14 5.20 -11.93 2.33
CA GLN A 14 6.31 -11.21 2.98
C GLN A 14 6.32 -9.72 2.65
N VAL A 15 5.41 -9.24 1.80
CA VAL A 15 5.48 -7.90 1.22
C VAL A 15 4.31 -7.03 1.68
N ILE A 16 4.64 -5.93 2.34
CA ILE A 16 3.74 -4.79 2.61
C ILE A 16 4.23 -3.63 1.74
N ALA A 17 3.39 -3.11 0.84
CA ALA A 17 3.75 -2.02 -0.05
C ALA A 17 2.93 -0.77 0.22
N ILE A 18 3.59 0.37 0.30
CA ILE A 18 2.97 1.65 0.62
C ILE A 18 3.18 2.63 -0.54
N THR A 19 2.08 3.19 -1.05
CA THR A 19 2.09 4.30 -2.00
C THR A 19 1.16 5.43 -1.56
N GLY A 20 1.11 6.49 -2.31
CA GLY A 20 0.29 7.68 -2.08
C GLY A 20 0.99 8.93 -2.57
N THR A 21 0.34 10.08 -2.51
CA THR A 21 0.99 11.35 -2.81
C THR A 21 1.84 11.78 -1.63
N ASN A 22 1.24 11.89 -0.46
CA ASN A 22 1.87 12.36 0.76
C ASN A 22 1.86 11.27 1.84
N GLY A 23 2.77 11.35 2.82
CA GLY A 23 2.79 10.48 3.98
C GLY A 23 3.37 9.08 3.76
N LYS A 24 3.80 8.71 2.57
CA LYS A 24 4.40 7.40 2.26
C LYS A 24 5.53 7.04 3.21
N THR A 25 6.53 7.89 3.31
CA THR A 25 7.73 7.65 4.14
C THR A 25 7.38 7.49 5.61
N THR A 26 6.52 8.37 6.14
CA THR A 26 6.06 8.29 7.52
C THR A 26 5.32 6.98 7.79
N THR A 27 4.39 6.62 6.91
CA THR A 27 3.62 5.38 7.02
C THR A 27 4.52 4.16 6.89
N ALA A 28 5.43 4.12 5.91
CA ALA A 28 6.35 3.02 5.72
C ALA A 28 7.29 2.83 6.92
N THR A 29 7.85 3.92 7.45
CA THR A 29 8.72 3.88 8.63
C THR A 29 7.97 3.40 9.88
N LEU A 30 6.74 3.89 10.10
CA LEU A 30 5.91 3.46 11.23
C LEU A 30 5.50 1.98 11.08
N THR A 31 5.08 1.57 9.90
CA THR A 31 4.74 0.16 9.61
C THR A 31 5.95 -0.74 9.86
N HIS A 32 7.12 -0.37 9.34
CA HIS A 32 8.35 -1.11 9.59
C HIS A 32 8.64 -1.19 11.09
N HIS A 33 8.54 -0.10 11.84
CA HIS A 33 8.78 -0.09 13.28
C HIS A 33 7.85 -1.04 14.03
N ILE A 34 6.57 -1.05 13.69
CA ILE A 34 5.57 -1.93 14.31
C ILE A 34 5.86 -3.40 13.95
N ILE A 35 6.05 -3.70 12.66
CA ILE A 35 6.28 -5.08 12.21
C ILE A 35 7.61 -5.64 12.75
N SER A 36 8.65 -4.81 12.84
CA SER A 36 9.96 -5.23 13.37
C SER A 36 9.94 -5.59 14.84
N SER A 37 8.92 -5.20 15.60
CA SER A 37 8.77 -5.62 17.00
C SER A 37 8.48 -7.11 17.13
N GLU A 38 7.80 -7.71 16.15
CA GLU A 38 7.49 -9.14 16.08
C GLU A 38 8.44 -9.89 15.13
N PHE A 39 8.81 -9.24 14.02
CA PHE A 39 9.71 -9.77 12.98
C PHE A 39 10.96 -8.89 12.83
N PRO A 40 11.98 -9.02 13.72
CA PRO A 40 13.14 -8.13 13.76
C PRO A 40 13.97 -8.09 12.48
N GLN A 41 13.87 -9.13 11.61
CA GLN A 41 14.56 -9.19 10.33
C GLN A 41 13.85 -8.41 9.19
N THR A 42 12.70 -7.76 9.48
CA THR A 42 11.96 -6.95 8.49
C THR A 42 12.84 -5.83 7.94
N LEU A 43 12.80 -5.60 6.64
CA LEU A 43 13.53 -4.52 5.98
C LEU A 43 12.58 -3.44 5.45
N LEU A 44 13.01 -2.19 5.59
CA LEU A 44 12.38 -1.02 4.97
C LEU A 44 13.19 -0.66 3.72
N VAL A 45 12.57 -0.75 2.55
CA VAL A 45 13.25 -0.65 1.26
C VAL A 45 12.42 0.07 0.19
N GLY A 46 12.96 0.25 -0.98
CA GLY A 46 12.26 0.74 -2.17
C GLY A 46 12.59 2.18 -2.52
N ASN A 47 11.59 3.07 -2.58
CA ASN A 47 11.79 4.50 -2.88
C ASN A 47 12.56 5.24 -1.77
N ILE A 48 12.69 4.64 -0.60
CA ILE A 48 13.51 5.09 0.55
C ILE A 48 14.38 3.93 1.02
N GLY A 49 15.49 4.25 1.69
CA GLY A 49 16.43 3.23 2.16
C GLY A 49 17.16 2.53 1.01
N ASP A 50 17.36 1.24 1.18
CA ASP A 50 18.03 0.40 0.18
C ASP A 50 17.10 -0.05 -0.94
N SER A 51 17.68 -0.43 -2.08
CA SER A 51 16.91 -1.01 -3.18
C SER A 51 16.28 -2.34 -2.75
N PHE A 52 14.99 -2.52 -3.04
CA PHE A 52 14.29 -3.78 -2.78
C PHE A 52 14.96 -4.96 -3.48
N ALA A 53 15.33 -4.79 -4.75
CA ALA A 53 16.02 -5.84 -5.50
C ALA A 53 17.39 -6.20 -4.90
N ALA A 54 18.14 -5.25 -4.39
CA ALA A 54 19.41 -5.50 -3.70
C ALA A 54 19.19 -6.29 -2.40
N ALA A 55 18.23 -5.86 -1.57
CA ALA A 55 17.90 -6.54 -0.32
C ALA A 55 17.43 -7.99 -0.55
N VAL A 56 16.60 -8.22 -1.57
CA VAL A 56 16.15 -9.57 -1.96
C VAL A 56 17.32 -10.45 -2.42
N SER A 57 18.32 -9.87 -3.11
CA SER A 57 19.50 -10.64 -3.54
C SER A 57 20.38 -11.10 -2.38
N GLU A 58 20.31 -10.40 -1.25
CA GLU A 58 21.01 -10.80 -0.03
C GLU A 58 20.25 -11.88 0.75
N ASP A 59 18.94 -11.67 0.94
CA ASP A 59 18.09 -12.64 1.65
C ASP A 59 16.62 -12.44 1.26
N SER A 60 16.09 -13.30 0.42
CA SER A 60 14.71 -13.27 -0.06
C SER A 60 13.69 -13.83 0.93
N SER A 61 14.12 -14.36 2.09
CA SER A 61 13.23 -14.96 3.09
C SER A 61 12.67 -13.95 4.09
N ARG A 62 13.18 -12.73 4.11
CA ARG A 62 12.80 -11.67 5.04
C ARG A 62 11.43 -11.08 4.71
N PRO A 63 10.70 -10.53 5.70
CA PRO A 63 9.61 -9.62 5.45
C PRO A 63 10.11 -8.26 4.94
N PHE A 64 9.33 -7.64 4.05
CA PHE A 64 9.66 -6.35 3.44
C PHE A 64 8.53 -5.35 3.60
N VAL A 65 8.85 -4.16 4.07
CA VAL A 65 8.02 -2.98 3.98
C VAL A 65 8.59 -2.10 2.88
N ILE A 66 7.82 -1.88 1.82
CA ILE A 66 8.31 -1.24 0.60
C ILE A 66 7.59 0.09 0.40
N GLU A 67 8.33 1.20 0.39
CA GLU A 67 7.79 2.44 -0.15
C GLU A 67 7.87 2.40 -1.67
N VAL A 68 6.73 2.61 -2.37
CA VAL A 68 6.66 2.53 -3.83
C VAL A 68 6.14 3.85 -4.41
N SER A 69 6.91 4.45 -5.31
CA SER A 69 6.47 5.60 -6.10
C SER A 69 5.55 5.19 -7.25
N SER A 70 4.77 6.14 -7.78
CA SER A 70 3.95 5.91 -8.98
C SER A 70 4.83 5.46 -10.17
N PHE A 71 6.02 6.02 -10.30
CA PHE A 71 6.95 5.67 -11.40
C PHE A 71 7.46 4.23 -11.33
N GLN A 72 7.65 3.70 -10.12
CA GLN A 72 8.03 2.30 -9.94
C GLN A 72 6.85 1.38 -10.27
N LEU A 73 5.60 1.81 -9.94
CA LEU A 73 4.38 1.08 -10.28
C LEU A 73 4.09 1.05 -11.78
N ASP A 74 4.50 2.06 -12.55
CA ASP A 74 4.34 2.05 -14.01
C ASP A 74 5.05 0.86 -14.68
N GLY A 75 6.13 0.37 -14.09
CA GLY A 75 6.94 -0.72 -14.62
C GLY A 75 6.70 -2.09 -13.96
N ILE A 76 5.54 -2.33 -13.33
CA ILE A 76 5.21 -3.65 -12.76
C ILE A 76 4.40 -4.50 -13.76
N GLU A 77 4.57 -5.82 -13.65
CA GLU A 77 3.83 -6.84 -14.41
C GLU A 77 3.17 -7.87 -13.49
N HIS A 78 3.93 -8.40 -12.52
CA HIS A 78 3.49 -9.46 -11.60
C HIS A 78 3.48 -9.01 -10.14
N PHE A 79 3.99 -7.82 -9.82
CA PHE A 79 4.03 -7.31 -8.46
C PHE A 79 2.64 -7.35 -7.81
N ALA A 80 2.52 -8.08 -6.71
CA ALA A 80 1.30 -8.30 -5.94
C ALA A 80 1.64 -8.38 -4.44
N PRO A 81 1.76 -7.26 -3.74
CA PRO A 81 2.03 -7.28 -2.30
C PRO A 81 0.84 -7.89 -1.56
N HIS A 82 1.09 -8.67 -0.50
CA HIS A 82 0.01 -9.20 0.34
C HIS A 82 -0.82 -8.08 0.98
N ILE A 83 -0.14 -7.02 1.43
CA ILE A 83 -0.80 -5.81 1.95
C ILE A 83 -0.36 -4.61 1.12
N ALA A 84 -1.31 -3.98 0.46
CA ALA A 84 -1.13 -2.67 -0.18
C ALA A 84 -1.73 -1.57 0.69
N ILE A 85 -1.03 -0.45 0.82
CA ILE A 85 -1.53 0.75 1.53
C ILE A 85 -1.47 1.93 0.55
N ILE A 86 -2.60 2.61 0.38
CA ILE A 86 -2.66 3.88 -0.35
C ILE A 86 -3.04 4.98 0.64
N THR A 87 -2.10 5.87 0.94
CA THR A 87 -2.31 6.91 1.96
C THR A 87 -3.25 8.01 1.52
N ASN A 88 -3.09 8.51 0.30
CA ASN A 88 -3.94 9.54 -0.34
C ASN A 88 -3.55 9.72 -1.80
N ILE A 89 -4.42 10.39 -2.57
CA ILE A 89 -4.13 10.81 -3.95
C ILE A 89 -4.51 12.29 -4.11
N THR A 90 -3.51 13.15 -4.21
CA THR A 90 -3.67 14.58 -4.52
C THR A 90 -2.83 14.95 -5.75
N PRO A 91 -3.13 16.04 -6.49
CA PRO A 91 -2.35 16.43 -7.67
C PRO A 91 -0.88 16.62 -7.34
N ASP A 92 -0.02 15.84 -7.99
CA ASP A 92 1.44 15.91 -7.86
C ASP A 92 2.09 15.27 -9.10
N HIS A 93 3.28 15.70 -9.47
CA HIS A 93 4.05 15.16 -10.60
C HIS A 93 3.27 15.04 -11.92
N LEU A 94 2.26 15.88 -12.16
CA LEU A 94 1.37 15.77 -13.31
C LEU A 94 2.10 16.01 -14.65
N ASP A 95 3.24 16.71 -14.64
CA ASP A 95 4.14 16.86 -15.79
C ASP A 95 4.54 15.52 -16.41
N ARG A 96 4.72 14.47 -15.59
CA ARG A 96 5.00 13.10 -16.05
C ARG A 96 3.79 12.35 -16.58
N TYR A 97 2.60 12.77 -16.19
CA TYR A 97 1.33 12.15 -16.53
C TYR A 97 0.54 13.02 -17.53
N GLN A 98 1.24 13.74 -18.42
CA GLN A 98 0.64 14.60 -19.46
C GLN A 98 -0.35 15.62 -18.88
N TYR A 99 -0.15 16.06 -17.64
CA TYR A 99 -1.06 16.91 -16.87
C TYR A 99 -2.46 16.32 -16.67
N GLN A 100 -2.60 14.96 -16.78
CA GLN A 100 -3.85 14.24 -16.60
C GLN A 100 -3.85 13.50 -15.26
N MET A 101 -4.73 13.92 -14.37
CA MET A 101 -4.88 13.33 -13.03
C MET A 101 -5.25 11.85 -13.10
N GLU A 102 -6.05 11.45 -14.09
CA GLU A 102 -6.49 10.08 -14.33
C GLU A 102 -5.32 9.13 -14.55
N LEU A 103 -4.29 9.54 -15.29
CA LEU A 103 -3.10 8.73 -15.52
C LEU A 103 -2.28 8.53 -14.24
N TYR A 104 -2.20 9.58 -13.41
CA TYR A 104 -1.54 9.49 -12.10
C TYR A 104 -2.29 8.56 -11.13
N ILE A 105 -3.62 8.66 -11.09
CA ILE A 105 -4.48 7.75 -10.32
C ILE A 105 -4.27 6.31 -10.79
N GLN A 106 -4.36 6.07 -12.11
CA GLN A 106 -4.17 4.75 -12.69
C GLN A 106 -2.80 4.15 -12.34
N SER A 107 -1.74 4.96 -12.37
CA SER A 107 -0.39 4.53 -11.99
C SER A 107 -0.37 4.02 -10.53
N LYS A 108 -0.92 4.78 -9.58
CA LYS A 108 -0.96 4.35 -8.16
C LYS A 108 -1.84 3.13 -7.93
N MET A 109 -3.00 3.05 -8.61
CA MET A 109 -3.91 1.92 -8.52
C MET A 109 -3.31 0.61 -9.05
N ARG A 110 -2.21 0.66 -9.80
CA ARG A 110 -1.48 -0.56 -10.22
C ARG A 110 -0.97 -1.39 -9.03
N ILE A 111 -0.81 -0.80 -7.85
CA ILE A 111 -0.36 -1.52 -6.65
C ILE A 111 -1.27 -2.72 -6.31
N VAL A 112 -2.54 -2.66 -6.69
CA VAL A 112 -3.53 -3.73 -6.45
C VAL A 112 -3.83 -4.57 -7.69
N ALA A 113 -3.21 -4.27 -8.84
CA ALA A 113 -3.59 -4.85 -10.13
C ALA A 113 -3.50 -6.38 -10.20
N ASN A 114 -2.57 -6.98 -9.46
CA ASN A 114 -2.33 -8.42 -9.43
C ASN A 114 -2.72 -9.08 -8.09
N GLN A 115 -3.26 -8.30 -7.14
CA GLN A 115 -3.73 -8.85 -5.87
C GLN A 115 -4.89 -9.84 -6.08
N THR A 116 -5.04 -10.75 -5.13
CA THR A 116 -6.07 -11.78 -5.10
C THR A 116 -7.01 -11.56 -3.91
N GLU A 117 -8.01 -12.42 -3.74
CA GLU A 117 -8.95 -12.40 -2.60
C GLU A 117 -8.26 -12.70 -1.24
N GLN A 118 -7.02 -13.16 -1.25
CA GLN A 118 -6.21 -13.39 -0.05
C GLN A 118 -5.46 -12.14 0.41
N ASP A 119 -5.41 -11.11 -0.43
CA ASP A 119 -4.62 -9.90 -0.21
C ASP A 119 -5.50 -8.75 0.30
N TYR A 120 -4.86 -7.69 0.77
CA TYR A 120 -5.55 -6.56 1.40
C TYR A 120 -5.15 -5.23 0.77
N LEU A 121 -6.15 -4.37 0.55
CA LEU A 121 -5.95 -2.95 0.27
C LEU A 121 -6.41 -2.12 1.46
N ILE A 122 -5.47 -1.48 2.15
CA ILE A 122 -5.73 -0.49 3.21
C ILE A 122 -5.74 0.90 2.56
N TYR A 123 -6.77 1.69 2.79
CA TYR A 123 -6.92 2.97 2.10
C TYR A 123 -7.65 4.03 2.93
N ASP A 124 -7.34 5.29 2.67
CA ASP A 124 -8.00 6.44 3.28
C ASP A 124 -9.42 6.61 2.70
N ALA A 125 -10.43 6.37 3.55
CA ALA A 125 -11.83 6.54 3.18
C ALA A 125 -12.32 8.01 3.27
N ASP A 126 -11.47 8.92 3.74
CA ASP A 126 -11.76 10.35 3.78
C ASP A 126 -11.24 11.07 2.52
N ASP A 127 -10.38 10.42 1.71
CA ASP A 127 -9.91 10.93 0.43
C ASP A 127 -10.93 10.66 -0.69
N PRO A 128 -11.66 11.68 -1.20
CA PRO A 128 -12.71 11.47 -2.20
C PRO A 128 -12.16 11.01 -3.57
N ILE A 129 -10.91 11.37 -3.91
CA ILE A 129 -10.29 10.94 -5.17
C ILE A 129 -9.96 9.46 -5.11
N LEU A 130 -9.38 9.00 -4.00
CA LEU A 130 -9.05 7.61 -3.79
C LEU A 130 -10.30 6.74 -3.71
N VAL A 131 -11.33 7.17 -2.97
CA VAL A 131 -12.61 6.46 -2.89
C VAL A 131 -13.25 6.32 -4.28
N ALA A 132 -13.30 7.39 -5.06
CA ALA A 132 -13.83 7.34 -6.43
C ALA A 132 -13.01 6.41 -7.34
N ALA A 133 -11.68 6.39 -7.20
CA ALA A 133 -10.81 5.49 -7.97
C ALA A 133 -11.06 4.02 -7.64
N ILE A 134 -11.26 3.70 -6.36
CA ILE A 134 -11.60 2.34 -5.89
C ILE A 134 -12.99 1.95 -6.42
N ASP A 135 -13.99 2.82 -6.28
CA ASP A 135 -15.35 2.56 -6.74
C ASP A 135 -15.42 2.29 -8.25
N ASN A 136 -14.70 3.08 -9.04
CA ASN A 136 -14.60 2.90 -10.50
C ASN A 136 -13.80 1.65 -10.91
N SER A 137 -13.11 1.03 -9.97
CA SER A 137 -12.26 -0.15 -10.22
C SER A 137 -12.76 -1.41 -9.51
N LYS A 138 -13.92 -1.38 -8.85
CA LYS A 138 -14.45 -2.48 -8.01
C LYS A 138 -14.45 -3.84 -8.70
N ASP A 139 -14.84 -3.91 -9.97
CA ASP A 139 -14.88 -5.16 -10.72
C ASP A 139 -13.49 -5.76 -11.01
N ARG A 140 -12.44 -4.97 -10.84
CA ARG A 140 -11.04 -5.36 -11.11
C ARG A 140 -10.24 -5.57 -9.85
N ILE A 141 -10.61 -4.94 -8.74
CA ILE A 141 -9.95 -5.11 -7.44
C ILE A 141 -10.48 -6.40 -6.81
N LYS A 142 -9.59 -7.36 -6.59
CA LYS A 142 -9.92 -8.64 -5.96
C LYS A 142 -9.61 -8.67 -4.47
N SER A 143 -8.68 -7.84 -4.03
CA SER A 143 -8.26 -7.77 -2.63
C SER A 143 -9.38 -7.32 -1.70
N ARG A 144 -9.29 -7.71 -0.44
CA ARG A 144 -10.18 -7.26 0.62
C ARG A 144 -9.90 -5.79 0.92
N LEU A 145 -10.96 -4.98 0.93
CA LEU A 145 -10.88 -3.55 1.17
C LEU A 145 -10.94 -3.26 2.67
N ILE A 146 -9.94 -2.58 3.19
CA ILE A 146 -9.80 -2.19 4.60
C ILE A 146 -9.73 -0.66 4.68
N PRO A 147 -10.86 0.05 4.79
CA PRO A 147 -10.87 1.49 4.93
C PRO A 147 -10.32 1.94 6.29
N PHE A 148 -9.66 3.09 6.31
CA PHE A 148 -9.48 3.85 7.54
C PHE A 148 -10.08 5.25 7.40
N SER A 149 -10.55 5.82 8.52
CA SER A 149 -11.15 7.15 8.53
C SER A 149 -10.92 7.86 9.86
N THR A 150 -10.68 9.15 9.80
CA THR A 150 -10.67 10.03 10.97
C THR A 150 -11.98 10.82 11.15
N GLU A 151 -12.83 10.83 10.10
CA GLU A 151 -14.05 11.65 10.03
C GLU A 151 -15.35 10.85 10.24
N LYS A 152 -15.34 9.56 9.92
CA LYS A 152 -16.53 8.70 9.96
C LYS A 152 -16.26 7.31 10.53
N LEU A 153 -17.29 6.69 11.08
CA LEU A 153 -17.20 5.31 11.52
C LEU A 153 -17.20 4.36 10.33
N VAL A 154 -16.42 3.29 10.44
CA VAL A 154 -16.37 2.21 9.45
C VAL A 154 -16.75 0.88 10.11
N ASP A 155 -17.50 0.06 9.39
CA ASP A 155 -17.93 -1.26 9.89
C ASP A 155 -16.78 -2.28 9.89
N GLN A 156 -15.83 -2.11 8.97
CA GLN A 156 -14.60 -2.90 8.88
C GLN A 156 -13.45 -1.94 8.56
N GLY A 157 -12.31 -2.10 9.20
CA GLY A 157 -11.14 -1.24 9.05
C GLY A 157 -10.80 -0.51 10.33
N ALA A 158 -10.34 0.74 10.23
CA ALA A 158 -9.94 1.54 11.38
C ALA A 158 -10.61 2.92 11.37
N CYS A 159 -11.06 3.41 12.53
CA CYS A 159 -11.61 4.76 12.66
C CYS A 159 -11.35 5.38 14.03
N LEU A 160 -11.55 6.69 14.12
CA LEU A 160 -11.61 7.40 15.39
C LEU A 160 -13.05 7.42 15.91
N LYS A 161 -13.24 6.96 17.15
CA LYS A 161 -14.52 7.04 17.88
C LYS A 161 -14.25 7.58 19.27
N ASP A 162 -14.90 8.69 19.61
CA ASP A 162 -14.77 9.36 20.93
C ASP A 162 -13.30 9.62 21.33
N GLY A 163 -12.43 9.94 20.34
CA GLY A 163 -11.01 10.19 20.54
C GLY A 163 -10.14 8.92 20.68
N HIS A 164 -10.71 7.74 20.53
CA HIS A 164 -10.01 6.46 20.57
C HIS A 164 -9.89 5.86 19.17
N LEU A 165 -8.75 5.23 18.90
CA LEU A 165 -8.59 4.41 17.71
C LEU A 165 -9.36 3.10 17.91
N VAL A 166 -10.28 2.81 16.99
CA VAL A 166 -11.04 1.55 16.96
C VAL A 166 -10.71 0.82 15.67
N ILE A 167 -10.38 -0.46 15.79
CA ILE A 167 -10.08 -1.32 14.65
C ILE A 167 -11.06 -2.49 14.64
N HIS A 168 -11.76 -2.67 13.52
CA HIS A 168 -12.68 -3.77 13.26
C HIS A 168 -12.15 -4.63 12.13
N ILE A 169 -11.67 -5.84 12.43
CA ILE A 169 -11.17 -6.79 11.44
C ILE A 169 -11.65 -8.20 11.80
N ASP A 170 -12.18 -8.94 10.83
CA ASP A 170 -12.60 -10.34 10.95
C ASP A 170 -13.52 -10.60 12.18
N ASN A 171 -14.52 -9.72 12.39
CA ASN A 171 -15.46 -9.75 13.52
C ASN A 171 -14.82 -9.52 14.90
N GLN A 172 -13.59 -9.07 14.95
CA GLN A 172 -12.91 -8.64 16.18
C GLN A 172 -12.83 -7.13 16.25
N THR A 173 -12.92 -6.60 17.48
CA THR A 173 -12.77 -5.16 17.74
C THR A 173 -11.62 -4.95 18.71
N PHE A 174 -10.74 -4.02 18.35
CA PHE A 174 -9.61 -3.57 19.15
C PHE A 174 -9.78 -2.07 19.44
N THR A 175 -9.47 -1.61 20.68
CA THR A 175 -9.54 -0.21 21.12
C THR A 175 -8.34 0.15 21.97
#